data_44ee56ff9281caecca00ee222be12acd
#
_entry.id   44ee56ff9281caecca00ee222be12acd
#
_cell.length_a   1.000
_cell.length_b   1.000
_cell.length_c   1.000
_cell.angle_alpha   90.00
_cell.angle_beta   90.00
_cell.angle_gamma   90.00
#
_symmetry.space_group_name_H-M   'P 1'
#
loop_
_entity.id
_entity.type
_entity.pdbx_description
1 polymer ?
#
loop_
_entity_poly.entity_id
_entity_poly.type
_entity_poly.pdbx_seq_one_letter_code
_entity_poly.pdbx_strand_id
1 'polypeptide(L)'
;KVKVITNGCVDAQGFFSFDVKECGINERCSFDEIKKILDTTSDVEEQKEMLRRNHDQLIGRTVTVADILASINYLNGLGHNIGTTDDIDHLGNRRIRSVGELLQNQFRIGFSRMERVIRERMTLQSQDQSVITPQALINIRPVVAAIKEFFGSSPLSQFMDQNNPLAELTHKRRLSALGPGGLSRDRAGFEVRDVHYSHYGRMCPIETPEGPNIGLISYLASYAKINEYGFVEAPYRKVKKIYDENGNLKEQVVTDEVEYMTADVEDEYVVAQANEPLDETKHFKRARVSARRRDDILEIDAEKVDYMDVSPRMMVSVATACIPFLENDDCNRALMGSNMQRQAVPLMVTQQP
;
A
#
# COMPACT_ATOMS: atom_id res chain seq x y z
N LYS A 1 -4.36 0.46 11.61
CA LYS A 1 -3.55 1.55 12.25
C LYS A 1 -3.79 2.80 11.45
N VAL A 2 -4.35 3.82 12.06
CA VAL A 2 -4.50 5.14 11.43
C VAL A 2 -3.22 5.91 11.70
N LYS A 3 -2.55 6.38 10.64
CA LYS A 3 -1.39 7.27 10.76
C LYS A 3 -1.95 8.67 11.05
N VAL A 4 -1.87 9.12 12.28
CA VAL A 4 -2.24 10.48 12.65
C VAL A 4 -0.98 11.34 12.54
N ILE A 5 -0.94 12.22 11.55
CA ILE A 5 0.14 13.19 11.37
C ILE A 5 -0.30 14.46 12.08
N THR A 6 0.39 14.81 13.17
CA THR A 6 0.13 16.05 13.90
C THR A 6 0.98 17.19 13.34
N ASN A 7 0.56 18.44 13.59
CA ASN A 7 1.38 19.62 13.27
C ASN A 7 2.74 19.65 14.02
N GLY A 8 2.92 18.80 15.02
CA GLY A 8 4.19 18.63 15.74
C GLY A 8 5.10 17.55 15.17
N CYS A 9 4.70 16.86 14.10
CA CYS A 9 5.55 15.85 13.45
C CYS A 9 6.29 16.46 12.25
N VAL A 10 7.61 16.33 12.27
CA VAL A 10 8.54 16.87 11.27
C VAL A 10 9.39 15.75 10.68
N ASP A 11 9.97 16.00 9.50
CA ASP A 11 10.99 15.13 8.97
C ASP A 11 12.27 15.27 9.78
N ALA A 12 12.70 14.17 10.40
CA ALA A 12 13.89 14.14 11.23
C ALA A 12 15.17 14.45 10.45
N GLN A 13 15.21 14.13 9.14
CA GLN A 13 16.40 14.34 8.31
C GLN A 13 16.86 15.80 8.26
N GLY A 14 15.94 16.75 8.34
CA GLY A 14 16.25 18.17 8.32
C GLY A 14 17.01 18.70 9.56
N PHE A 15 17.09 17.91 10.64
CA PHE A 15 17.67 18.31 11.93
C PHE A 15 19.00 17.63 12.26
N PHE A 16 19.37 16.57 11.54
CA PHE A 16 20.57 15.79 11.78
C PHE A 16 21.50 15.82 10.58
N SER A 17 22.81 15.79 10.84
CA SER A 17 23.87 15.80 9.82
C SER A 17 24.15 14.41 9.20
N PHE A 18 23.51 13.35 9.71
CA PHE A 18 23.64 11.96 9.27
C PHE A 18 22.31 11.42 8.76
N ASP A 19 22.34 10.31 8.02
CA ASP A 19 21.11 9.67 7.53
C ASP A 19 20.36 9.01 8.69
N VAL A 20 19.22 9.58 9.05
CA VAL A 20 18.35 9.06 10.14
C VAL A 20 17.73 7.70 9.83
N LYS A 21 17.70 7.29 8.55
CA LYS A 21 17.25 5.96 8.14
C LYS A 21 18.15 4.85 8.69
N GLU A 22 19.44 5.12 8.90
CA GLU A 22 20.37 4.19 9.55
C GLU A 22 19.96 3.86 11.01
N CYS A 23 19.20 4.73 11.63
CA CYS A 23 18.66 4.54 12.97
C CYS A 23 17.28 3.85 12.98
N GLY A 24 16.76 3.45 11.82
CA GLY A 24 15.45 2.80 11.66
C GLY A 24 14.28 3.78 11.59
N ILE A 25 14.54 5.09 11.43
CA ILE A 25 13.52 6.13 11.37
C ILE A 25 13.19 6.42 9.91
N ASN A 26 12.04 5.95 9.45
CA ASN A 26 11.52 6.15 8.10
C ASN A 26 10.24 7.02 8.07
N GLU A 27 9.81 7.51 9.21
CA GLU A 27 8.56 8.26 9.37
C GLU A 27 8.82 9.63 10.00
N ARG A 28 7.83 10.53 9.87
CA ARG A 28 7.87 11.81 10.56
C ARG A 28 7.85 11.62 12.07
N CYS A 29 8.71 12.34 12.77
CA CYS A 29 8.93 12.25 14.20
C CYS A 29 8.37 13.47 14.94
N SER A 30 8.08 13.30 16.23
CA SER A 30 7.69 14.39 17.11
C SER A 30 8.84 15.42 17.22
N PHE A 31 8.54 16.68 16.88
CA PHE A 31 9.51 17.77 16.98
C PHE A 31 10.00 17.99 18.42
N ASP A 32 9.11 17.86 19.40
CA ASP A 32 9.47 18.04 20.81
C ASP A 32 10.48 17.00 21.27
N GLU A 33 10.37 15.75 20.81
CA GLU A 33 11.32 14.69 21.16
C GLU A 33 12.65 14.86 20.39
N ILE A 34 12.61 15.27 19.12
CA ILE A 34 13.82 15.64 18.36
C ILE A 34 14.56 16.78 19.05
N LYS A 35 13.84 17.82 19.48
CA LYS A 35 14.42 18.96 20.19
C LYS A 35 15.08 18.53 21.50
N LYS A 36 14.46 17.68 22.29
CA LYS A 36 15.06 17.14 23.51
C LYS A 36 16.39 16.43 23.25
N ILE A 37 16.47 15.63 22.17
CA ILE A 37 17.70 14.94 21.79
C ILE A 37 18.79 15.94 21.40
N LEU A 38 18.46 16.94 20.58
CA LEU A 38 19.40 17.99 20.16
C LEU A 38 19.88 18.86 21.32
N ASP A 39 19.00 19.16 22.28
CA ASP A 39 19.34 19.94 23.47
C ASP A 39 20.19 19.13 24.48
N THR A 40 20.12 17.79 24.44
CA THR A 40 20.83 16.91 25.38
C THR A 40 22.26 16.64 24.96
N THR A 41 22.51 16.42 23.66
CA THR A 41 23.84 16.04 23.17
C THR A 41 24.10 16.61 21.76
N SER A 42 25.38 17.03 21.56
CA SER A 42 25.88 17.46 20.24
C SER A 42 26.72 16.39 19.55
N ASP A 43 26.98 15.26 20.22
CA ASP A 43 27.76 14.17 19.64
C ASP A 43 26.90 13.29 18.74
N VAL A 44 27.37 13.04 17.51
CA VAL A 44 26.65 12.29 16.46
C VAL A 44 26.34 10.85 16.87
N GLU A 45 27.29 10.17 17.52
CA GLU A 45 27.07 8.77 17.92
C GLU A 45 26.09 8.64 19.08
N GLU A 46 26.15 9.56 20.04
CA GLU A 46 25.15 9.63 21.12
C GLU A 46 23.77 9.98 20.59
N GLN A 47 23.66 10.90 19.61
CA GLN A 47 22.40 11.21 18.94
C GLN A 47 21.79 10.00 18.25
N LYS A 48 22.61 9.22 17.52
CA LYS A 48 22.17 7.96 16.87
C LYS A 48 21.67 6.94 17.91
N GLU A 49 22.37 6.80 19.01
CA GLU A 49 21.96 5.88 20.07
C GLU A 49 20.66 6.33 20.76
N MET A 50 20.51 7.64 21.03
CA MET A 50 19.28 8.20 21.60
C MET A 50 18.10 8.06 20.63
N LEU A 51 18.29 8.25 19.33
CA LEU A 51 17.26 8.03 18.32
C LEU A 51 16.79 6.56 18.31
N ARG A 52 17.72 5.59 18.37
CA ARG A 52 17.37 4.17 18.45
C ARG A 52 16.64 3.81 19.75
N ARG A 53 17.09 4.36 20.86
CA ARG A 53 16.52 4.09 22.18
C ARG A 53 15.12 4.68 22.35
N ASN A 54 14.90 5.88 21.81
CA ASN A 54 13.63 6.63 21.96
C ASN A 54 12.70 6.45 20.74
N HIS A 55 12.96 5.47 19.89
CA HIS A 55 12.19 5.22 18.67
C HIS A 55 10.66 5.23 18.90
N ASP A 56 10.18 4.58 19.95
CA ASP A 56 8.74 4.49 20.27
C ASP A 56 8.12 5.80 20.76
N GLN A 57 8.94 6.73 21.25
CA GLN A 57 8.51 8.07 21.69
C GLN A 57 8.56 9.07 20.53
N LEU A 58 9.55 8.91 19.66
CA LEU A 58 9.72 9.72 18.45
C LEU A 58 8.58 9.49 17.47
N ILE A 59 8.23 8.22 17.22
CA ILE A 59 7.15 7.83 16.33
C ILE A 59 5.93 7.51 17.17
N GLY A 60 5.02 8.47 17.29
CA GLY A 60 3.79 8.31 18.06
C GLY A 60 2.90 7.18 17.49
N ARG A 61 2.73 6.11 18.28
CA ARG A 61 1.88 4.96 17.93
C ARG A 61 0.48 5.03 18.55
N THR A 62 0.26 5.98 19.43
CA THR A 62 -1.00 6.18 20.16
C THR A 62 -1.53 7.59 19.92
N VAL A 63 -2.85 7.71 19.89
CA VAL A 63 -3.52 9.01 19.77
C VAL A 63 -3.31 9.82 21.05
N THR A 64 -2.80 11.04 20.91
CA THR A 64 -2.56 11.98 22.00
C THR A 64 -3.62 13.08 22.04
N VAL A 65 -3.66 13.87 23.12
CA VAL A 65 -4.54 15.03 23.21
C VAL A 65 -4.18 16.08 22.15
N ALA A 66 -2.89 16.21 21.80
CA ALA A 66 -2.44 17.11 20.75
C ALA A 66 -3.02 16.71 19.38
N ASP A 67 -3.11 15.39 19.08
CA ASP A 67 -3.71 14.88 17.84
C ASP A 67 -5.21 15.23 17.77
N ILE A 68 -5.92 15.11 18.87
CA ILE A 68 -7.33 15.48 18.96
C ILE A 68 -7.53 16.97 18.70
N LEU A 69 -6.73 17.82 19.35
CA LEU A 69 -6.79 19.27 19.16
C LEU A 69 -6.42 19.69 17.72
N ALA A 70 -5.38 19.08 17.15
CA ALA A 70 -4.99 19.31 15.76
C ALA A 70 -6.11 18.91 14.77
N SER A 71 -6.76 17.78 15.01
CA SER A 71 -7.89 17.31 14.19
C SER A 71 -9.09 18.27 14.26
N ILE A 72 -9.42 18.75 15.45
CA ILE A 72 -10.50 19.75 15.64
C ILE A 72 -10.14 21.07 14.95
N ASN A 73 -8.89 21.52 15.09
CA ASN A 73 -8.42 22.76 14.46
C ASN A 73 -8.47 22.66 12.92
N TYR A 74 -8.04 21.52 12.36
CA TYR A 74 -8.14 21.24 10.91
C TYR A 74 -9.58 21.23 10.44
N LEU A 75 -10.48 20.57 11.17
CA LEU A 75 -11.92 20.53 10.85
C LEU A 75 -12.54 21.94 10.84
N ASN A 76 -12.18 22.79 11.82
CA ASN A 76 -12.60 24.19 11.83
C ASN A 76 -12.04 24.97 10.65
N GLY A 77 -10.78 24.71 10.26
CA GLY A 77 -10.15 25.28 9.08
C GLY A 77 -10.91 24.97 7.79
N LEU A 78 -11.36 23.71 7.61
CA LEU A 78 -12.17 23.29 6.46
C LEU A 78 -13.47 24.09 6.36
N GLY A 79 -14.12 24.41 7.48
CA GLY A 79 -15.31 25.28 7.51
C GLY A 79 -15.06 26.70 7.03
N HIS A 80 -13.80 27.14 7.01
CA HIS A 80 -13.36 28.45 6.52
C HIS A 80 -12.61 28.35 5.16
N ASN A 81 -12.72 27.24 4.45
CA ASN A 81 -12.00 26.97 3.20
C ASN A 81 -10.46 26.99 3.35
N ILE A 82 -9.95 26.66 4.53
CA ILE A 82 -8.52 26.47 4.80
C ILE A 82 -8.26 24.97 4.88
N GLY A 83 -7.50 24.44 3.94
CA GLY A 83 -7.24 23.00 3.78
C GLY A 83 -8.13 22.36 2.72
N THR A 84 -7.93 21.05 2.52
CA THR A 84 -8.66 20.22 1.56
C THR A 84 -9.17 18.96 2.24
N THR A 85 -10.31 18.44 1.78
CA THR A 85 -10.81 17.14 2.22
C THR A 85 -9.99 16.03 1.55
N ASP A 86 -9.74 14.95 2.30
CA ASP A 86 -9.07 13.78 1.75
C ASP A 86 -9.95 13.07 0.73
N ASP A 87 -9.33 12.60 -0.34
CA ASP A 87 -9.98 11.77 -1.34
C ASP A 87 -10.08 10.32 -0.83
N ILE A 88 -11.30 9.81 -0.71
CA ILE A 88 -11.57 8.47 -0.18
C ILE A 88 -11.06 7.37 -1.13
N ASP A 89 -11.09 7.62 -2.44
CA ASP A 89 -10.71 6.63 -3.46
C ASP A 89 -9.20 6.63 -3.77
N HIS A 90 -8.48 7.60 -3.23
CA HIS A 90 -7.03 7.65 -3.34
C HIS A 90 -6.35 6.48 -2.61
N LEU A 91 -5.42 5.76 -3.28
CA LEU A 91 -4.75 4.59 -2.70
C LEU A 91 -3.80 4.91 -1.53
N GLY A 92 -3.53 6.17 -1.26
CA GLY A 92 -2.89 6.64 -0.02
C GLY A 92 -3.82 6.54 1.21
N ASN A 93 -5.15 6.56 1.00
CA ASN A 93 -6.18 6.45 2.04
C ASN A 93 -6.85 5.08 2.05
N ARG A 94 -6.76 4.33 0.96
CA ARG A 94 -7.37 3.02 0.76
C ARG A 94 -6.31 1.94 0.83
N ARG A 95 -6.35 1.12 1.88
CA ARG A 95 -5.36 0.06 2.12
C ARG A 95 -5.94 -1.33 1.88
N ILE A 96 -5.06 -2.27 1.62
CA ILE A 96 -5.39 -3.68 1.46
C ILE A 96 -5.19 -4.40 2.79
N ARG A 97 -6.15 -5.25 3.14
CA ARG A 97 -6.03 -6.20 4.24
C ARG A 97 -5.62 -7.55 3.69
N SER A 98 -4.40 -7.95 3.98
CA SER A 98 -3.86 -9.24 3.56
C SER A 98 -4.44 -10.40 4.37
N VAL A 99 -4.22 -11.62 3.90
CA VAL A 99 -4.69 -12.86 4.56
C VAL A 99 -4.20 -12.93 6.01
N GLY A 100 -2.96 -12.52 6.30
CA GLY A 100 -2.40 -12.54 7.65
C GLY A 100 -3.20 -11.70 8.64
N GLU A 101 -3.63 -10.49 8.26
CA GLU A 101 -4.47 -9.63 9.09
C GLU A 101 -5.87 -10.25 9.33
N LEU A 102 -6.46 -10.83 8.28
CA LEU A 102 -7.76 -11.48 8.39
C LEU A 102 -7.73 -12.68 9.32
N LEU A 103 -6.68 -13.51 9.21
CA LEU A 103 -6.47 -14.65 10.10
C LEU A 103 -6.19 -14.20 11.53
N GLN A 104 -5.37 -13.16 11.74
CA GLN A 104 -5.13 -12.60 13.07
C GLN A 104 -6.42 -12.20 13.77
N ASN A 105 -7.35 -11.59 13.04
CA ASN A 105 -8.66 -11.21 13.58
C ASN A 105 -9.48 -12.44 13.99
N GLN A 106 -9.45 -13.52 13.20
CA GLN A 106 -10.15 -14.76 13.54
C GLN A 106 -9.52 -15.45 14.76
N PHE A 107 -8.19 -15.47 14.85
CA PHE A 107 -7.52 -15.94 16.05
C PHE A 107 -7.92 -15.12 17.29
N ARG A 108 -7.95 -13.80 17.18
CA ARG A 108 -8.38 -12.92 18.30
C ARG A 108 -9.79 -13.26 18.78
N ILE A 109 -10.73 -13.47 17.86
CA ILE A 109 -12.11 -13.90 18.19
C ILE A 109 -12.11 -15.26 18.86
N GLY A 110 -11.34 -16.22 18.33
CA GLY A 110 -11.20 -17.56 18.88
C GLY A 110 -10.63 -17.54 20.30
N PHE A 111 -9.55 -16.78 20.54
CA PHE A 111 -8.97 -16.62 21.86
C PHE A 111 -9.88 -15.92 22.87
N SER A 112 -10.61 -14.88 22.44
CA SER A 112 -11.59 -14.21 23.30
C SER A 112 -12.74 -15.15 23.74
N ARG A 113 -13.22 -16.00 22.82
CA ARG A 113 -14.20 -17.03 23.15
C ARG A 113 -13.62 -18.09 24.11
N MET A 114 -12.37 -18.50 23.89
CA MET A 114 -11.66 -19.47 24.76
C MET A 114 -11.44 -18.88 26.16
N GLU A 115 -11.01 -17.63 26.26
CA GLU A 115 -10.82 -16.93 27.54
C GLU A 115 -12.10 -16.95 28.38
N ARG A 116 -13.26 -16.65 27.77
CA ARG A 116 -14.56 -16.68 28.44
C ARG A 116 -14.86 -18.06 29.01
N VAL A 117 -14.66 -19.11 28.21
CA VAL A 117 -14.87 -20.50 28.65
C VAL A 117 -13.93 -20.89 29.79
N ILE A 118 -12.68 -20.45 29.75
CA ILE A 118 -11.71 -20.69 30.84
C ILE A 118 -12.17 -20.01 32.13
N ARG A 119 -12.60 -18.76 32.07
CA ARG A 119 -13.12 -18.01 33.24
C ARG A 119 -14.34 -18.70 33.85
N GLU A 120 -15.29 -19.14 33.02
CA GLU A 120 -16.48 -19.89 33.46
C GLU A 120 -16.09 -21.18 34.18
N ARG A 121 -15.15 -21.97 33.60
CA ARG A 121 -14.65 -23.21 34.21
C ARG A 121 -13.89 -22.96 35.51
N MET A 122 -13.07 -21.92 35.57
CA MET A 122 -12.38 -21.54 36.81
C MET A 122 -13.35 -21.24 37.92
N THR A 123 -14.42 -20.49 37.64
CA THR A 123 -15.46 -20.15 38.63
C THR A 123 -16.20 -21.39 39.11
N LEU A 124 -16.54 -22.32 38.22
CA LEU A 124 -17.24 -23.56 38.59
C LEU A 124 -16.34 -24.50 39.40
N GLN A 125 -15.11 -24.74 38.99
CA GLN A 125 -14.18 -25.67 39.63
C GLN A 125 -13.61 -25.12 40.93
N SER A 126 -13.58 -23.80 41.15
CA SER A 126 -13.16 -23.22 42.42
C SER A 126 -14.12 -23.58 43.56
N GLN A 127 -15.36 -23.97 43.25
CA GLN A 127 -16.33 -24.42 44.25
C GLN A 127 -16.13 -25.89 44.70
N ASP A 128 -15.48 -26.71 43.86
CA ASP A 128 -15.35 -28.16 44.09
C ASP A 128 -14.07 -28.58 44.82
N GLN A 129 -13.22 -27.66 45.30
CA GLN A 129 -11.94 -27.91 45.98
C GLN A 129 -10.99 -28.92 45.28
N SER A 130 -11.20 -29.18 43.97
CA SER A 130 -10.35 -30.08 43.19
C SER A 130 -9.06 -29.37 42.72
N VAL A 131 -7.98 -30.15 42.53
CA VAL A 131 -6.74 -29.61 42.00
C VAL A 131 -6.96 -29.19 40.52
N ILE A 132 -6.95 -27.91 40.27
CA ILE A 132 -7.17 -27.34 38.93
C ILE A 132 -5.86 -27.38 38.15
N THR A 133 -5.84 -28.11 37.03
CA THR A 133 -4.70 -28.11 36.12
C THR A 133 -4.99 -27.23 34.90
N PRO A 134 -4.01 -26.53 34.34
CA PRO A 134 -4.20 -25.72 33.12
C PRO A 134 -4.78 -26.51 31.93
N GLN A 135 -4.41 -27.79 31.81
CA GLN A 135 -4.89 -28.69 30.76
C GLN A 135 -6.39 -28.99 30.86
N ALA A 136 -6.95 -29.03 32.07
CA ALA A 136 -8.38 -29.26 32.30
C ALA A 136 -9.22 -28.01 31.96
N LEU A 137 -8.62 -26.81 32.07
CA LEU A 137 -9.27 -25.55 31.83
C LEU A 137 -9.29 -25.18 30.35
N ILE A 138 -8.17 -25.44 29.64
CA ILE A 138 -7.97 -25.01 28.25
C ILE A 138 -8.84 -25.87 27.31
N ASN A 139 -9.60 -25.21 26.45
CA ASN A 139 -10.36 -25.85 25.38
C ASN A 139 -10.04 -25.16 24.04
N ILE A 140 -9.43 -25.88 23.12
CA ILE A 140 -9.03 -25.37 21.81
C ILE A 140 -10.18 -25.26 20.81
N ARG A 141 -11.33 -25.89 21.09
CA ARG A 141 -12.48 -25.93 20.15
C ARG A 141 -12.96 -24.57 19.67
N PRO A 142 -13.07 -23.52 20.50
CA PRO A 142 -13.49 -22.18 20.05
C PRO A 142 -12.55 -21.57 19.02
N VAL A 143 -11.24 -21.78 19.15
CA VAL A 143 -10.22 -21.30 18.20
C VAL A 143 -10.33 -22.06 16.88
N VAL A 144 -10.41 -23.37 16.93
CA VAL A 144 -10.59 -24.23 15.75
C VAL A 144 -11.91 -23.91 15.03
N ALA A 145 -12.98 -23.65 15.78
CA ALA A 145 -14.28 -23.27 15.20
C ALA A 145 -14.21 -21.92 14.47
N ALA A 146 -13.55 -20.91 15.05
CA ALA A 146 -13.37 -19.59 14.42
C ALA A 146 -12.57 -19.68 13.11
N ILE A 147 -11.52 -20.49 13.07
CA ILE A 147 -10.71 -20.69 11.85
C ILE A 147 -11.54 -21.45 10.79
N LYS A 148 -12.25 -22.51 11.17
CA LYS A 148 -13.12 -23.26 10.25
C LYS A 148 -14.27 -22.39 9.70
N GLU A 149 -14.83 -21.50 10.53
CA GLU A 149 -15.85 -20.53 10.13
C GLU A 149 -15.30 -19.58 9.05
N PHE A 150 -14.06 -19.08 9.22
CA PHE A 150 -13.44 -18.22 8.22
C PHE A 150 -13.23 -18.92 6.88
N PHE A 151 -12.61 -20.10 6.85
CA PHE A 151 -12.34 -20.81 5.62
C PHE A 151 -13.59 -21.39 4.95
N GLY A 152 -14.64 -21.67 5.70
CA GLY A 152 -15.87 -22.27 5.19
C GLY A 152 -16.95 -21.27 4.75
N SER A 153 -17.00 -20.08 5.34
CA SER A 153 -18.09 -19.13 5.12
C SER A 153 -17.69 -17.72 4.73
N SER A 154 -16.39 -17.38 4.77
CA SER A 154 -15.92 -16.06 4.32
C SER A 154 -16.02 -15.92 2.79
N PRO A 155 -16.60 -14.82 2.27
CA PRO A 155 -16.61 -14.55 0.83
C PRO A 155 -15.19 -14.39 0.21
N LEU A 156 -14.19 -14.13 1.03
CA LEU A 156 -12.78 -13.98 0.61
C LEU A 156 -12.06 -15.33 0.51
N SER A 157 -12.54 -16.36 1.20
CA SER A 157 -12.04 -17.72 1.07
C SER A 157 -12.78 -18.41 -0.08
N GLN A 158 -12.15 -18.47 -1.24
CA GLN A 158 -12.73 -18.97 -2.48
C GLN A 158 -12.01 -20.23 -2.95
N PHE A 159 -12.70 -21.04 -3.73
CA PHE A 159 -12.08 -22.12 -4.46
C PHE A 159 -11.13 -21.53 -5.54
N MET A 160 -9.90 -22.01 -5.63
CA MET A 160 -8.92 -21.48 -6.55
C MET A 160 -9.27 -21.84 -8.00
N ASP A 161 -9.21 -20.86 -8.90
CA ASP A 161 -9.33 -21.10 -10.34
C ASP A 161 -8.11 -21.89 -10.81
N GLN A 162 -8.29 -23.11 -11.30
CA GLN A 162 -7.22 -24.03 -11.72
C GLN A 162 -7.34 -24.46 -13.18
N ASN A 163 -7.98 -23.68 -14.04
CA ASN A 163 -8.12 -23.98 -15.46
C ASN A 163 -6.76 -24.01 -16.16
N ASN A 164 -5.87 -23.08 -15.78
CA ASN A 164 -4.51 -22.97 -16.31
C ASN A 164 -3.61 -22.24 -15.29
N PRO A 165 -2.27 -22.28 -15.43
CA PRO A 165 -1.36 -21.63 -14.50
C PRO A 165 -1.57 -20.10 -14.37
N LEU A 166 -1.97 -19.42 -15.45
CA LEU A 166 -2.26 -18.00 -15.44
C LEU A 166 -3.50 -17.68 -14.59
N ALA A 167 -4.54 -18.51 -14.66
CA ALA A 167 -5.74 -18.38 -13.82
C ALA A 167 -5.40 -18.50 -12.32
N GLU A 168 -4.54 -19.42 -11.94
CA GLU A 168 -4.07 -19.56 -10.55
C GLU A 168 -3.30 -18.33 -10.10
N LEU A 169 -2.35 -17.84 -10.89
CA LEU A 169 -1.54 -16.68 -10.56
C LEU A 169 -2.40 -15.42 -10.41
N THR A 170 -3.30 -15.18 -11.34
CA THR A 170 -4.18 -14.01 -11.32
C THR A 170 -5.17 -14.08 -10.15
N HIS A 171 -5.68 -15.26 -9.80
CA HIS A 171 -6.54 -15.42 -8.63
C HIS A 171 -5.82 -15.06 -7.33
N LYS A 172 -4.55 -15.42 -7.17
CA LYS A 172 -3.74 -15.07 -6.00
C LYS A 172 -3.44 -13.56 -5.91
N ARG A 173 -3.48 -12.84 -7.02
CA ARG A 173 -3.23 -11.39 -7.11
C ARG A 173 -4.51 -10.55 -7.16
N ARG A 174 -5.66 -11.17 -6.93
CA ARG A 174 -6.98 -10.52 -6.94
C ARG A 174 -7.17 -9.63 -5.72
N LEU A 175 -7.69 -8.42 -5.95
CA LEU A 175 -8.06 -7.45 -4.94
C LEU A 175 -9.59 -7.33 -4.93
N SER A 176 -10.20 -7.48 -3.77
CA SER A 176 -11.66 -7.38 -3.61
C SER A 176 -12.03 -6.22 -2.70
N ALA A 177 -12.94 -5.36 -3.16
CA ALA A 177 -13.57 -4.34 -2.32
C ALA A 177 -14.71 -4.90 -1.46
N LEU A 178 -15.12 -6.14 -1.72
CA LEU A 178 -16.22 -6.82 -1.05
C LEU A 178 -15.74 -7.59 0.18
N GLY A 179 -16.67 -7.93 1.08
CA GLY A 179 -16.39 -8.81 2.21
C GLY A 179 -16.43 -8.11 3.56
N PRO A 180 -16.02 -8.77 4.65
CA PRO A 180 -16.07 -8.22 6.00
C PRO A 180 -15.26 -6.93 6.15
N GLY A 181 -15.96 -5.83 6.49
CA GLY A 181 -15.34 -4.49 6.59
C GLY A 181 -15.08 -3.81 5.26
N GLY A 182 -15.55 -4.36 4.15
CA GLY A 182 -15.59 -3.75 2.82
C GLY A 182 -16.98 -3.24 2.45
N LEU A 183 -17.18 -3.02 1.15
CA LEU A 183 -18.43 -2.53 0.58
C LEU A 183 -19.42 -3.69 0.31
N SER A 184 -20.71 -3.37 0.26
CA SER A 184 -21.71 -4.25 -0.34
C SER A 184 -21.96 -3.82 -1.78
N ARG A 185 -22.32 -4.77 -2.65
CA ARG A 185 -22.59 -4.51 -4.08
C ARG A 185 -23.63 -3.41 -4.29
N ASP A 186 -24.68 -3.42 -3.49
CA ASP A 186 -25.82 -2.51 -3.61
C ASP A 186 -25.51 -1.08 -3.14
N ARG A 187 -24.50 -0.93 -2.29
CA ARG A 187 -24.05 0.38 -1.77
C ARG A 187 -22.87 0.97 -2.52
N ALA A 188 -22.25 0.21 -3.41
CA ALA A 188 -21.13 0.69 -4.21
C ALA A 188 -21.61 1.54 -5.37
N GLY A 189 -21.42 2.84 -5.29
CA GLY A 189 -21.67 3.81 -6.36
C GLY A 189 -20.71 3.68 -7.53
N PHE A 190 -20.84 4.57 -8.52
CA PHE A 190 -19.94 4.63 -9.67
C PHE A 190 -18.52 5.06 -9.28
N GLU A 191 -18.38 6.01 -8.36
CA GLU A 191 -17.09 6.58 -7.94
C GLU A 191 -16.10 5.50 -7.45
N VAL A 192 -16.59 4.53 -6.64
CA VAL A 192 -15.75 3.44 -6.13
C VAL A 192 -15.35 2.43 -7.21
N ARG A 193 -16.09 2.38 -8.32
CA ARG A 193 -15.87 1.45 -9.44
C ARG A 193 -14.99 2.03 -10.52
N ASP A 194 -14.81 3.36 -10.52
CA ASP A 194 -13.99 4.07 -11.50
C ASP A 194 -12.49 3.85 -11.27
N VAL A 195 -11.71 4.10 -12.31
CA VAL A 195 -10.25 4.10 -12.24
C VAL A 195 -9.77 5.46 -11.76
N HIS A 196 -9.16 5.47 -10.59
CA HIS A 196 -8.54 6.66 -10.01
C HIS A 196 -7.10 6.82 -10.52
N TYR A 197 -6.58 8.06 -10.63
CA TYR A 197 -5.21 8.28 -11.09
C TYR A 197 -4.15 7.57 -10.22
N SER A 198 -4.39 7.43 -8.92
CA SER A 198 -3.51 6.71 -7.98
C SER A 198 -3.38 5.21 -8.26
N HIS A 199 -4.24 4.66 -9.14
CA HIS A 199 -4.17 3.25 -9.56
C HIS A 199 -2.97 2.97 -10.48
N TYR A 200 -2.38 4.03 -11.07
CA TYR A 200 -1.25 3.87 -11.97
C TYR A 200 -0.09 3.12 -11.31
N GLY A 201 0.36 2.05 -11.96
CA GLY A 201 1.42 1.18 -11.45
C GLY A 201 1.05 0.32 -10.24
N ARG A 202 -0.16 0.42 -9.70
CA ARG A 202 -0.65 -0.28 -8.49
C ARG A 202 -1.76 -1.25 -8.78
N MET A 203 -2.81 -0.80 -9.43
CA MET A 203 -3.97 -1.62 -9.79
C MET A 203 -4.19 -1.57 -11.30
N CYS A 204 -4.43 -2.72 -11.92
CA CYS A 204 -4.68 -2.77 -13.35
C CYS A 204 -5.98 -2.04 -13.71
N PRO A 205 -5.97 -1.09 -14.66
CA PRO A 205 -7.17 -0.38 -15.07
C PRO A 205 -8.06 -1.19 -16.03
N ILE A 206 -7.54 -2.29 -16.60
CA ILE A 206 -8.19 -3.08 -17.65
C ILE A 206 -8.81 -4.35 -17.08
N GLU A 207 -8.07 -5.13 -16.29
CA GLU A 207 -8.53 -6.41 -15.79
C GLU A 207 -9.54 -6.23 -14.65
N THR A 208 -10.82 -6.43 -14.94
CA THR A 208 -11.93 -6.44 -13.97
C THR A 208 -13.02 -7.37 -14.50
N PRO A 209 -13.82 -8.02 -13.63
CA PRO A 209 -14.97 -8.80 -14.09
C PRO A 209 -15.99 -7.94 -14.82
N GLU A 210 -16.69 -8.53 -15.79
CA GLU A 210 -17.87 -7.95 -16.40
C GLU A 210 -19.10 -8.22 -15.54
N GLY A 211 -20.04 -7.26 -15.50
CA GLY A 211 -21.31 -7.42 -14.76
C GLY A 211 -21.33 -6.71 -13.40
N PRO A 212 -22.10 -7.22 -12.41
CA PRO A 212 -22.36 -6.49 -11.16
C PRO A 212 -21.15 -6.21 -10.30
N ASN A 213 -20.05 -6.94 -10.49
CA ASN A 213 -18.80 -6.78 -9.74
C ASN A 213 -17.77 -5.91 -10.46
N ILE A 214 -18.11 -5.25 -11.55
CA ILE A 214 -17.20 -4.37 -12.29
C ILE A 214 -16.63 -3.29 -11.36
N GLY A 215 -15.32 -3.08 -11.40
CA GLY A 215 -14.61 -2.12 -10.57
C GLY A 215 -14.48 -2.49 -9.08
N LEU A 216 -15.28 -3.44 -8.56
CA LEU A 216 -15.17 -3.91 -7.17
C LEU A 216 -14.17 -5.05 -6.99
N ILE A 217 -13.89 -5.77 -8.06
CA ILE A 217 -12.84 -6.76 -8.12
C ILE A 217 -11.78 -6.25 -9.10
N SER A 218 -10.58 -6.09 -8.62
CA SER A 218 -9.43 -5.60 -9.38
C SER A 218 -8.24 -6.53 -9.23
N TYR A 219 -7.17 -6.26 -9.94
CA TYR A 219 -5.97 -7.08 -9.90
C TYR A 219 -4.74 -6.20 -9.69
N LEU A 220 -3.82 -6.71 -8.88
CA LEU A 220 -2.56 -6.04 -8.60
C LEU A 220 -1.74 -5.91 -9.89
N ALA A 221 -1.19 -4.73 -10.15
CA ALA A 221 -0.31 -4.49 -11.28
C ALA A 221 0.96 -5.35 -11.20
N SER A 222 1.58 -5.62 -12.35
CA SER A 222 2.67 -6.60 -12.47
C SER A 222 3.86 -6.33 -11.54
N TYR A 223 4.26 -5.07 -11.37
CA TYR A 223 5.40 -4.65 -10.55
C TYR A 223 5.01 -4.17 -9.15
N ALA A 224 3.73 -4.03 -8.86
CA ALA A 224 3.25 -3.52 -7.59
C ALA A 224 3.52 -4.48 -6.42
N LYS A 225 3.75 -3.92 -5.25
CA LYS A 225 3.92 -4.61 -3.98
C LYS A 225 3.00 -4.01 -2.92
N ILE A 226 2.73 -4.77 -1.87
CA ILE A 226 1.98 -4.32 -0.71
C ILE A 226 2.97 -4.16 0.44
N ASN A 227 3.00 -2.97 1.07
CA ASN A 227 3.88 -2.70 2.18
C ASN A 227 3.36 -3.29 3.51
N GLU A 228 4.13 -3.14 4.58
CA GLU A 228 3.79 -3.64 5.91
C GLU A 228 2.49 -3.04 6.48
N TYR A 229 2.11 -1.84 6.03
CA TYR A 229 0.89 -1.15 6.47
C TYR A 229 -0.33 -1.50 5.63
N GLY A 230 -0.16 -2.22 4.51
CA GLY A 230 -1.21 -2.63 3.59
C GLY A 230 -1.43 -1.66 2.42
N PHE A 231 -0.59 -0.65 2.23
CA PHE A 231 -0.65 0.22 1.07
C PHE A 231 0.07 -0.39 -0.13
N VAL A 232 -0.46 -0.12 -1.31
CA VAL A 232 0.14 -0.61 -2.56
C VAL A 232 1.22 0.37 -3.01
N GLU A 233 2.40 -0.17 -3.28
CA GLU A 233 3.57 0.57 -3.74
C GLU A 233 3.90 0.22 -5.19
N ALA A 234 4.37 1.23 -5.93
CA ALA A 234 4.86 1.08 -7.29
C ALA A 234 6.34 1.44 -7.36
N PRO A 235 7.13 0.78 -8.26
CA PRO A 235 8.55 1.04 -8.39
C PRO A 235 8.83 2.19 -9.36
N TYR A 236 9.77 3.06 -9.00
CA TYR A 236 10.25 4.18 -9.83
C TYR A 236 11.76 4.26 -9.80
N ARG A 237 12.36 4.68 -10.91
CA ARG A 237 13.80 4.96 -11.00
C ARG A 237 14.06 6.37 -10.49
N LYS A 238 15.02 6.51 -9.60
CA LYS A 238 15.42 7.81 -9.07
C LYS A 238 16.24 8.60 -10.09
N VAL A 239 15.96 9.89 -10.20
CA VAL A 239 16.73 10.82 -11.02
C VAL A 239 17.66 11.58 -10.09
N LYS A 240 18.98 11.43 -10.27
CA LYS A 240 19.99 12.20 -9.52
C LYS A 240 20.22 13.55 -10.20
N LYS A 241 20.08 14.61 -9.43
CA LYS A 241 20.36 15.98 -9.82
C LYS A 241 21.67 16.41 -9.18
N ILE A 242 22.65 16.79 -9.99
CA ILE A 242 23.95 17.26 -9.53
C ILE A 242 23.98 18.78 -9.72
N TYR A 243 24.20 19.50 -8.62
CA TYR A 243 24.22 20.97 -8.62
C TYR A 243 25.66 21.49 -8.55
N ASP A 244 25.92 22.61 -9.18
CA ASP A 244 27.19 23.37 -9.07
C ASP A 244 27.25 24.09 -7.73
N GLU A 245 28.45 24.59 -7.36
CA GLU A 245 28.68 25.42 -6.18
C GLU A 245 27.79 26.67 -6.11
N ASN A 246 27.26 27.13 -7.24
CA ASN A 246 26.35 28.26 -7.37
C ASN A 246 24.85 27.86 -7.25
N GLY A 247 24.54 26.58 -7.01
CA GLY A 247 23.18 26.09 -6.92
C GLY A 247 22.43 25.88 -8.26
N ASN A 248 23.14 25.98 -9.38
CA ASN A 248 22.58 25.67 -10.70
C ASN A 248 22.69 24.18 -10.99
N LEU A 249 21.67 23.62 -11.65
CA LEU A 249 21.70 22.22 -12.07
C LEU A 249 22.79 22.03 -13.13
N LYS A 250 23.80 21.21 -12.82
CA LYS A 250 24.90 20.88 -13.71
C LYS A 250 24.57 19.66 -14.57
N GLU A 251 24.02 18.63 -13.94
CA GLU A 251 23.80 17.35 -14.57
C GLU A 251 22.60 16.64 -13.95
N GLN A 252 21.88 15.90 -14.77
CA GLN A 252 20.72 15.12 -14.33
C GLN A 252 20.78 13.73 -14.98
N VAL A 253 20.87 12.68 -14.16
CA VAL A 253 21.05 11.30 -14.61
C VAL A 253 19.96 10.41 -14.03
N VAL A 254 19.31 9.63 -14.88
CA VAL A 254 18.39 8.57 -14.44
C VAL A 254 19.20 7.39 -13.93
N THR A 255 19.05 7.05 -12.67
CA THR A 255 19.79 5.94 -12.03
C THR A 255 19.08 4.60 -12.24
N ASP A 256 19.80 3.50 -12.00
CA ASP A 256 19.21 2.16 -11.89
C ASP A 256 18.64 1.87 -10.50
N GLU A 257 18.76 2.80 -9.58
CA GLU A 257 18.20 2.71 -8.24
C GLU A 257 16.68 2.79 -8.32
N VAL A 258 16.01 1.72 -7.87
CA VAL A 258 14.55 1.60 -7.89
C VAL A 258 14.04 1.78 -6.47
N GLU A 259 13.19 2.80 -6.28
CA GLU A 259 12.47 3.03 -5.03
C GLU A 259 11.01 2.66 -5.19
N TYR A 260 10.44 2.02 -4.17
CA TYR A 260 9.01 1.74 -4.09
C TYR A 260 8.32 2.84 -3.33
N MET A 261 7.29 3.44 -3.93
CA MET A 261 6.55 4.56 -3.33
C MET A 261 5.06 4.26 -3.25
N THR A 262 4.45 4.69 -2.15
CA THR A 262 3.00 4.76 -1.97
C THR A 262 2.41 5.92 -2.77
N ALA A 263 1.10 5.93 -3.00
CA ALA A 263 0.47 6.94 -3.84
C ALA A 263 0.56 8.36 -3.26
N ASP A 264 0.49 8.48 -1.93
CA ASP A 264 0.64 9.77 -1.22
C ASP A 264 2.03 10.37 -1.36
N VAL A 265 3.06 9.53 -1.37
CA VAL A 265 4.45 9.98 -1.59
C VAL A 265 4.68 10.35 -3.05
N GLU A 266 4.13 9.57 -3.99
CA GLU A 266 4.23 9.85 -5.43
C GLU A 266 3.64 11.23 -5.80
N ASP A 267 2.55 11.62 -5.15
CA ASP A 267 1.88 12.91 -5.41
C ASP A 267 2.77 14.15 -5.16
N GLU A 268 3.82 14.00 -4.38
CA GLU A 268 4.79 15.07 -4.10
C GLU A 268 5.80 15.26 -5.23
N TYR A 269 5.98 14.25 -6.09
CA TYR A 269 7.03 14.21 -7.11
C TYR A 269 6.51 14.29 -8.54
N VAL A 270 7.41 14.65 -9.43
CA VAL A 270 7.20 14.65 -10.88
C VAL A 270 7.84 13.40 -11.47
N VAL A 271 7.02 12.57 -12.12
CA VAL A 271 7.42 11.28 -12.64
C VAL A 271 7.38 11.27 -14.16
N ALA A 272 8.52 11.04 -14.82
CA ALA A 272 8.59 10.90 -16.27
C ALA A 272 8.11 9.52 -16.73
N GLN A 273 7.57 9.46 -17.95
CA GLN A 273 7.13 8.20 -18.55
C GLN A 273 8.33 7.32 -18.95
N ALA A 274 8.15 6.00 -18.89
CA ALA A 274 9.18 5.02 -19.20
C ALA A 274 9.63 5.01 -20.68
N ASN A 275 8.82 5.55 -21.58
CA ASN A 275 9.09 5.60 -23.03
C ASN A 275 9.90 6.82 -23.46
N GLU A 276 10.24 7.75 -22.54
CA GLU A 276 11.08 8.88 -22.88
C GLU A 276 12.50 8.42 -23.27
N PRO A 277 13.03 8.93 -24.40
CA PRO A 277 14.30 8.50 -24.92
C PRO A 277 15.45 8.99 -24.02
N LEU A 278 16.29 8.05 -23.58
CA LEU A 278 17.52 8.30 -22.84
C LEU A 278 18.74 8.12 -23.76
N ASP A 279 19.82 8.83 -23.44
CA ASP A 279 21.15 8.61 -24.03
C ASP A 279 21.84 7.39 -23.41
N GLU A 280 22.98 6.97 -23.99
CA GLU A 280 23.82 5.89 -23.46
C GLU A 280 24.30 6.20 -22.02
N THR A 281 24.40 7.47 -21.66
CA THR A 281 24.75 7.98 -20.32
C THR A 281 23.56 8.16 -19.41
N LYS A 282 22.34 7.74 -19.85
CA LYS A 282 21.08 7.83 -19.11
C LYS A 282 20.56 9.26 -18.83
N HIS A 283 20.92 10.20 -19.71
CA HIS A 283 20.33 11.54 -19.72
C HIS A 283 19.11 11.60 -20.63
N PHE A 284 18.18 12.49 -20.33
CA PHE A 284 17.06 12.75 -21.22
C PHE A 284 17.56 13.42 -22.51
N LYS A 285 17.18 12.85 -23.66
CA LYS A 285 17.55 13.43 -24.97
C LYS A 285 16.80 14.72 -25.30
N ARG A 286 15.61 14.88 -24.72
CA ARG A 286 14.74 16.02 -24.96
C ARG A 286 14.82 16.99 -23.79
N ALA A 287 14.82 18.29 -24.08
CA ALA A 287 14.76 19.34 -23.07
C ALA A 287 13.40 19.35 -22.33
N ARG A 288 12.32 18.94 -23.03
CA ARG A 288 10.98 18.76 -22.45
C ARG A 288 10.57 17.32 -22.59
N VAL A 289 10.03 16.76 -21.50
CA VAL A 289 9.65 15.35 -21.36
C VAL A 289 8.20 15.24 -20.91
N SER A 290 7.55 14.18 -21.33
CA SER A 290 6.22 13.84 -20.83
C SER A 290 6.32 13.31 -19.42
N ALA A 291 5.70 13.98 -18.49
CA ALA A 291 5.67 13.60 -17.09
C ALA A 291 4.25 13.73 -16.54
N ARG A 292 4.01 13.07 -15.42
CA ARG A 292 2.77 13.21 -14.65
C ARG A 292 3.07 13.74 -13.25
N ARG A 293 2.13 14.49 -12.73
CA ARG A 293 2.10 14.91 -11.34
C ARG A 293 0.66 14.85 -10.87
N ARG A 294 0.35 13.94 -9.94
CA ARG A 294 -1.02 13.60 -9.56
C ARG A 294 -1.84 13.13 -10.76
N ASP A 295 -2.97 13.78 -11.05
CA ASP A 295 -3.87 13.55 -12.20
C ASP A 295 -3.45 14.26 -13.48
N ASP A 296 -2.56 15.26 -13.40
CA ASP A 296 -2.11 16.04 -14.54
C ASP A 296 -1.01 15.33 -15.34
N ILE A 297 -1.20 15.24 -16.66
CA ILE A 297 -0.18 14.83 -17.62
C ILE A 297 0.37 16.09 -18.29
N LEU A 298 1.64 16.36 -18.09
CA LEU A 298 2.29 17.60 -18.44
C LEU A 298 3.54 17.33 -19.29
N GLU A 299 3.80 18.23 -20.25
CA GLU A 299 5.13 18.36 -20.82
C GLU A 299 5.93 19.39 -20.01
N ILE A 300 6.94 18.94 -19.30
CA ILE A 300 7.75 19.79 -18.43
C ILE A 300 9.24 19.72 -18.79
N ASP A 301 9.99 20.69 -18.32
CA ASP A 301 11.44 20.70 -18.50
C ASP A 301 12.05 19.49 -17.81
N ALA A 302 12.99 18.81 -18.47
CA ALA A 302 13.63 17.60 -17.93
C ALA A 302 14.23 17.85 -16.54
N GLU A 303 14.73 19.04 -16.26
CA GLU A 303 15.32 19.45 -14.98
C GLU A 303 14.40 19.30 -13.76
N LYS A 304 13.07 19.39 -13.99
CA LYS A 304 12.08 19.31 -12.92
C LYS A 304 11.66 17.90 -12.57
N VAL A 305 12.08 16.90 -13.35
CA VAL A 305 11.74 15.49 -13.13
C VAL A 305 12.50 14.92 -11.95
N ASP A 306 11.81 14.22 -11.07
CA ASP A 306 12.36 13.62 -9.85
C ASP A 306 12.53 12.10 -9.98
N TYR A 307 11.60 11.46 -10.68
CA TYR A 307 11.58 10.01 -10.90
C TYR A 307 11.18 9.68 -12.32
N MET A 308 11.45 8.45 -12.73
CA MET A 308 11.04 7.90 -14.02
C MET A 308 10.42 6.51 -13.82
N ASP A 309 9.40 6.19 -14.59
CA ASP A 309 8.78 4.86 -14.61
C ASP A 309 9.81 3.78 -14.99
N VAL A 310 9.72 2.63 -14.35
CA VAL A 310 10.62 1.49 -14.64
C VAL A 310 10.31 0.88 -16.00
N SER A 311 9.04 0.69 -16.32
CA SER A 311 8.58 0.06 -17.56
C SER A 311 7.13 0.47 -17.87
N PRO A 312 6.74 0.57 -19.16
CA PRO A 312 5.35 0.79 -19.53
C PRO A 312 4.41 -0.34 -19.06
N ARG A 313 4.94 -1.57 -18.89
CA ARG A 313 4.17 -2.73 -18.42
C ARG A 313 3.79 -2.65 -16.95
N MET A 314 4.33 -1.70 -16.20
CA MET A 314 4.04 -1.57 -14.77
C MET A 314 2.58 -1.20 -14.47
N MET A 315 1.86 -0.58 -15.41
CA MET A 315 0.50 -0.16 -15.16
C MET A 315 -0.55 -1.27 -15.34
N VAL A 316 -0.21 -2.40 -15.94
CA VAL A 316 -1.13 -3.49 -16.23
C VAL A 316 -0.87 -4.72 -15.38
N SER A 317 -1.89 -5.57 -15.20
CA SER A 317 -1.77 -6.86 -14.52
C SER A 317 -0.99 -7.89 -15.36
N VAL A 318 -0.63 -8.99 -14.74
CA VAL A 318 0.09 -10.09 -15.43
C VAL A 318 -0.71 -10.64 -16.60
N ALA A 319 -2.01 -10.88 -16.43
CA ALA A 319 -2.85 -11.39 -17.53
C ALA A 319 -2.94 -10.40 -18.68
N THR A 320 -3.15 -9.13 -18.40
CA THR A 320 -3.22 -8.06 -19.40
C THR A 320 -1.87 -7.89 -20.13
N ALA A 321 -0.75 -8.02 -19.41
CA ALA A 321 0.58 -7.94 -19.99
C ALA A 321 0.89 -9.11 -20.96
N CYS A 322 0.16 -10.21 -20.88
CA CYS A 322 0.28 -11.35 -21.80
C CYS A 322 -0.47 -11.18 -23.14
N ILE A 323 -1.27 -10.12 -23.29
CA ILE A 323 -1.99 -9.83 -24.54
C ILE A 323 -0.99 -9.27 -25.56
N PRO A 324 -0.78 -9.93 -26.71
CA PRO A 324 0.10 -9.41 -27.75
C PRO A 324 -0.52 -8.18 -28.41
N PHE A 325 0.29 -7.19 -28.74
CA PHE A 325 -0.12 -5.92 -29.40
C PHE A 325 -1.22 -5.17 -28.65
N LEU A 326 -1.19 -5.22 -27.32
CA LEU A 326 -2.16 -4.58 -26.43
C LEU A 326 -2.34 -3.08 -26.74
N GLU A 327 -1.28 -2.41 -27.14
CA GLU A 327 -1.28 -0.99 -27.49
C GLU A 327 -2.18 -0.62 -28.68
N ASN A 328 -2.56 -1.61 -29.49
CA ASN A 328 -3.44 -1.44 -30.65
C ASN A 328 -4.89 -1.82 -30.33
N ASP A 329 -5.14 -2.41 -29.17
CA ASP A 329 -6.47 -2.87 -28.78
C ASP A 329 -7.27 -1.78 -28.08
N ASP A 330 -8.58 -1.79 -28.32
CA ASP A 330 -9.52 -1.00 -27.54
C ASP A 330 -9.63 -1.53 -26.11
N CYS A 331 -9.78 -0.62 -25.12
CA CYS A 331 -9.85 -0.99 -23.70
C CYS A 331 -10.94 -2.02 -23.39
N ASN A 332 -12.11 -1.93 -24.04
CA ASN A 332 -13.19 -2.90 -23.87
C ASN A 332 -12.81 -4.31 -24.33
N ARG A 333 -12.11 -4.39 -25.45
CA ARG A 333 -11.63 -5.67 -25.99
C ARG A 333 -10.48 -6.23 -25.18
N ALA A 334 -9.57 -5.41 -24.69
CA ALA A 334 -8.50 -5.80 -23.78
C ALA A 334 -9.07 -6.38 -22.45
N LEU A 335 -10.13 -5.79 -21.91
CA LEU A 335 -10.84 -6.29 -20.74
C LEU A 335 -11.42 -7.69 -21.02
N MET A 336 -12.12 -7.86 -22.13
CA MET A 336 -12.67 -9.17 -22.53
C MET A 336 -11.55 -10.20 -22.73
N GLY A 337 -10.47 -9.82 -23.41
CA GLY A 337 -9.31 -10.68 -23.67
C GLY A 337 -8.63 -11.15 -22.38
N SER A 338 -8.39 -10.26 -21.43
CA SER A 338 -7.79 -10.61 -20.14
C SER A 338 -8.66 -11.57 -19.32
N ASN A 339 -9.98 -11.39 -19.36
CA ASN A 339 -10.94 -12.29 -18.72
C ASN A 339 -10.99 -13.67 -19.40
N MET A 340 -10.96 -13.71 -20.75
CA MET A 340 -10.97 -14.98 -21.50
C MET A 340 -9.70 -15.80 -21.33
N GLN A 341 -8.53 -15.17 -21.18
CA GLN A 341 -7.27 -15.91 -20.93
C GLN A 341 -7.35 -16.80 -19.68
N ARG A 342 -8.06 -16.38 -18.65
CA ARG A 342 -8.24 -17.16 -17.42
C ARG A 342 -9.17 -18.36 -17.60
N GLN A 343 -10.02 -18.35 -18.62
CA GLN A 343 -10.98 -19.41 -18.93
C GLN A 343 -10.42 -20.45 -19.90
N ALA A 344 -9.25 -20.19 -20.47
CA ALA A 344 -8.61 -21.11 -21.43
C ALA A 344 -8.25 -22.43 -20.74
N VAL A 345 -8.61 -23.54 -21.40
CA VAL A 345 -8.29 -24.89 -20.93
C VAL A 345 -7.09 -25.40 -21.72
N PRO A 346 -6.01 -25.88 -21.06
CA PRO A 346 -4.86 -26.44 -21.77
C PRO A 346 -5.24 -27.72 -22.47
N LEU A 347 -4.77 -27.86 -23.70
CA LEU A 347 -4.97 -29.08 -24.49
C LEU A 347 -4.08 -30.22 -23.98
N MET A 348 -4.60 -31.45 -23.95
CA MET A 348 -3.81 -32.63 -23.56
C MET A 348 -2.71 -32.95 -24.59
N VAL A 349 -2.95 -32.61 -25.83
CA VAL A 349 -1.97 -32.76 -26.95
C VAL A 349 -1.92 -31.42 -27.67
N THR A 350 -0.72 -30.88 -27.88
CA THR A 350 -0.53 -29.65 -28.65
C THR A 350 -0.99 -29.89 -30.11
N GLN A 351 -1.94 -29.09 -30.54
CA GLN A 351 -2.38 -29.04 -31.92
C GLN A 351 -1.69 -27.85 -32.60
N GLN A 352 -1.20 -28.07 -33.82
CA GLN A 352 -0.77 -26.93 -34.64
C GLN A 352 -2.01 -26.16 -35.09
N PRO A 353 -1.96 -24.82 -35.08
CA PRO A 353 -3.06 -23.99 -35.56
C PRO A 353 -3.28 -24.20 -37.07
#